data_f0426f1df14fb2b7125ffb15e7c37aeb
#
_entry.id   f0426f1df14fb2b7125ffb15e7c37aeb
#
_cell.length_a   1.000
_cell.length_b   1.000
_cell.length_c   1.000
_cell.angle_alpha   90.00
_cell.angle_beta   90.00
_cell.angle_gamma   90.00
#
_symmetry.space_group_name_H-M   'P 1'
#
loop_
_entity.id
_entity.type
_entity.pdbx_description
1 polymer ?
#
loop_
_entity_poly.entity_id
_entity_poly.type
_entity_poly.pdbx_seq_one_letter_code
_entity_poly.pdbx_strand_id
1 'polypeptide(L)'
;FYRAGLSSISAMKLCILISDEFGVTVKTSDIHENNTVEKLEKYVMLAPKIRTYEKRDVYPLTGSQKGIFAECSKNPESTVYNIPFLFELENTVDVQKLSEAVTAMVNAHSYLLTEVYLSDKGEMVQRPCEDTFIPEVIETTNAQFETLKNELVHPFKLEKGRLFRAR
;
A
#
# COMPACT_ATOMS: atom_id res chain seq x y z
N PHE A 1 -27.03 -8.47 8.80
CA PHE A 1 -26.10 -7.38 9.12
C PHE A 1 -26.35 -6.13 8.27
N TYR A 2 -26.39 -6.23 6.94
CA TYR A 2 -26.59 -5.07 6.04
C TYR A 2 -27.93 -4.36 6.24
N ARG A 3 -29.03 -5.11 6.50
CA ARG A 3 -30.32 -4.53 6.88
C ARG A 3 -30.30 -3.79 8.23
N ALA A 4 -29.30 -4.06 9.05
CA ALA A 4 -29.05 -3.37 10.33
C ALA A 4 -28.03 -2.23 10.21
N GLY A 5 -27.68 -1.81 9.00
CA GLY A 5 -26.79 -0.67 8.75
C GLY A 5 -25.31 -1.00 8.65
N LEU A 6 -24.93 -2.27 8.43
CA LEU A 6 -23.52 -2.63 8.21
C LEU A 6 -23.03 -2.03 6.89
N SER A 7 -22.11 -1.09 6.95
CA SER A 7 -21.40 -0.54 5.77
C SER A 7 -20.23 -1.43 5.35
N SER A 8 -19.71 -1.24 4.14
CA SER A 8 -18.51 -1.97 3.68
C SER A 8 -17.32 -1.76 4.59
N ILE A 9 -17.12 -0.54 5.11
CA ILE A 9 -16.04 -0.24 6.06
C ILE A 9 -16.24 -0.98 7.39
N SER A 10 -17.49 -1.00 7.91
CA SER A 10 -17.83 -1.73 9.13
C SER A 10 -17.68 -3.24 8.94
N ALA A 11 -17.98 -3.76 7.74
CA ALA A 11 -17.76 -5.18 7.40
C ALA A 11 -16.27 -5.54 7.40
N MET A 12 -15.41 -4.68 6.84
CA MET A 12 -13.96 -4.88 6.91
C MET A 12 -13.44 -4.85 8.35
N LYS A 13 -13.90 -3.91 9.16
CA LYS A 13 -13.54 -3.86 10.59
C LYS A 13 -13.98 -5.14 11.32
N LEU A 14 -15.19 -5.63 11.03
CA LEU A 14 -15.68 -6.87 11.61
C LEU A 14 -14.84 -8.08 11.20
N CYS A 15 -14.40 -8.15 9.93
CA CYS A 15 -13.46 -9.20 9.50
C CYS A 15 -12.17 -9.18 10.30
N ILE A 16 -11.58 -8.00 10.51
CA ILE A 16 -10.34 -7.86 11.27
C ILE A 16 -10.55 -8.32 12.72
N LEU A 17 -11.59 -7.83 13.39
CA LEU A 17 -11.89 -8.21 14.77
C LEU A 17 -12.11 -9.70 14.94
N ILE A 18 -12.88 -10.34 14.04
CA ILE A 18 -13.09 -11.80 14.06
C ILE A 18 -11.77 -12.53 13.81
N SER A 19 -10.99 -12.06 12.85
CA SER A 19 -9.71 -12.69 12.52
C SER A 19 -8.73 -12.64 13.69
N ASP A 20 -8.65 -11.50 14.37
CA ASP A 20 -7.76 -11.30 15.52
C ASP A 20 -8.22 -12.13 16.74
N GLU A 21 -9.52 -12.15 17.02
CA GLU A 21 -10.07 -12.84 18.18
C GLU A 21 -10.02 -14.36 18.05
N PHE A 22 -10.36 -14.89 16.84
CA PHE A 22 -10.50 -16.34 16.63
C PHE A 22 -9.33 -16.97 15.89
N GLY A 23 -8.34 -16.19 15.43
CA GLY A 23 -7.19 -16.69 14.68
C GLY A 23 -7.56 -17.30 13.33
N VAL A 24 -8.62 -16.81 12.69
CA VAL A 24 -9.16 -17.33 11.42
C VAL A 24 -9.15 -16.26 10.33
N THR A 25 -9.13 -16.70 9.07
CA THR A 25 -9.25 -15.79 7.94
C THR A 25 -10.70 -15.62 7.55
N VAL A 26 -11.22 -14.38 7.65
CA VAL A 26 -12.58 -14.00 7.25
C VAL A 26 -12.53 -12.85 6.26
N LYS A 27 -13.27 -12.97 5.16
CA LYS A 27 -13.39 -11.95 4.12
C LYS A 27 -14.75 -11.25 4.20
N THR A 28 -14.87 -10.10 3.60
CA THR A 28 -16.16 -9.36 3.52
C THR A 28 -17.24 -10.15 2.76
N SER A 29 -16.87 -10.97 1.76
CA SER A 29 -17.75 -11.91 1.09
C SER A 29 -18.38 -12.91 2.05
N ASP A 30 -17.57 -13.43 3.00
CA ASP A 30 -18.02 -14.43 3.96
C ASP A 30 -19.07 -13.87 4.92
N ILE A 31 -18.91 -12.58 5.32
CA ILE A 31 -19.92 -11.87 6.13
C ILE A 31 -21.20 -11.65 5.32
N HIS A 32 -21.08 -11.39 4.03
CA HIS A 32 -22.24 -11.22 3.15
C HIS A 32 -23.04 -12.51 3.02
N GLU A 33 -22.37 -13.62 2.80
CA GLU A 33 -22.98 -14.94 2.66
C GLU A 33 -23.55 -15.45 3.99
N ASN A 34 -22.84 -15.19 5.10
CA ASN A 34 -23.23 -15.57 6.45
C ASN A 34 -23.85 -14.38 7.22
N ASN A 35 -24.92 -13.82 6.70
CA ASN A 35 -25.48 -12.52 7.10
C ASN A 35 -26.27 -12.51 8.42
N THR A 36 -26.20 -13.55 9.23
CA THR A 36 -26.73 -13.62 10.60
C THR A 36 -25.64 -14.05 11.58
N VAL A 37 -25.81 -13.71 12.87
CA VAL A 37 -24.84 -14.08 13.91
C VAL A 37 -24.65 -15.59 13.96
N GLU A 38 -25.73 -16.36 13.94
CA GLU A 38 -25.68 -17.82 13.98
C GLU A 38 -24.93 -18.45 12.80
N LYS A 39 -25.17 -17.93 11.58
CA LYS A 39 -24.45 -18.42 10.39
C LYS A 39 -22.97 -18.07 10.43
N LEU A 40 -22.67 -16.82 10.83
CA LEU A 40 -21.30 -16.34 10.93
C LEU A 40 -20.52 -17.09 12.00
N GLU A 41 -21.13 -17.40 13.13
CA GLU A 41 -20.52 -18.24 14.18
C GLU A 41 -20.15 -19.63 13.64
N LYS A 42 -21.09 -20.31 12.97
CA LYS A 42 -20.84 -21.62 12.35
C LYS A 42 -19.73 -21.55 11.31
N TYR A 43 -19.69 -20.48 10.51
CA TYR A 43 -18.64 -20.26 9.53
C TYR A 43 -17.28 -20.06 10.20
N VAL A 44 -17.20 -19.19 11.21
CA VAL A 44 -15.94 -18.89 11.94
C VAL A 44 -15.34 -20.13 12.59
N MET A 45 -16.18 -21.02 13.14
CA MET A 45 -15.72 -22.30 13.73
C MET A 45 -15.04 -23.22 12.70
N LEU A 46 -15.39 -23.10 11.43
CA LEU A 46 -14.87 -23.93 10.33
C LEU A 46 -13.91 -23.17 9.41
N ALA A 47 -13.76 -21.86 9.63
CA ALA A 47 -12.94 -20.99 8.79
C ALA A 47 -11.46 -21.38 8.85
N PRO A 48 -10.72 -21.21 7.76
CA PRO A 48 -9.30 -21.50 7.73
C PRO A 48 -8.56 -20.63 8.73
N LYS A 49 -7.67 -21.25 9.50
CA LYS A 49 -6.81 -20.51 10.44
C LYS A 49 -5.89 -19.54 9.69
N ILE A 50 -5.60 -18.41 10.32
CA ILE A 50 -4.63 -17.45 9.79
C ILE A 50 -3.30 -18.16 9.58
N ARG A 51 -2.77 -18.07 8.36
CA ARG A 51 -1.41 -18.53 8.09
C ARG A 51 -0.45 -17.48 8.62
N THR A 52 0.29 -17.80 9.67
CA THR A 52 1.43 -16.98 10.09
C THR A 52 2.59 -17.25 9.14
N TYR A 53 3.14 -16.18 8.58
CA TYR A 53 4.35 -16.27 7.77
C TYR A 53 5.54 -15.81 8.59
N GLU A 54 6.64 -16.50 8.44
CA GLU A 54 7.90 -16.07 9.04
C GLU A 54 8.30 -14.72 8.44
N LYS A 55 8.56 -13.74 9.31
CA LYS A 55 9.06 -12.44 8.87
C LYS A 55 10.51 -12.63 8.40
N ARG A 56 10.80 -12.15 7.20
CA ARG A 56 12.11 -12.20 6.57
C ARG A 56 12.61 -10.80 6.29
N ASP A 57 13.91 -10.62 6.27
CA ASP A 57 14.52 -9.34 5.88
C ASP A 57 14.48 -9.15 4.36
N VAL A 58 14.46 -10.26 3.62
CA VAL A 58 14.49 -10.28 2.16
C VAL A 58 13.43 -11.24 1.62
N TYR A 59 12.70 -10.81 0.62
CA TYR A 59 11.64 -11.56 -0.04
C TYR A 59 11.90 -11.69 -1.54
N PRO A 60 11.55 -12.83 -2.16
CA PRO A 60 11.58 -12.94 -3.62
C PRO A 60 10.50 -12.03 -4.24
N LEU A 61 10.73 -11.58 -5.46
CA LEU A 61 9.69 -10.91 -6.24
C LEU A 61 8.59 -11.90 -6.64
N THR A 62 7.35 -11.45 -6.59
CA THR A 62 6.21 -12.17 -7.18
C THR A 62 6.34 -12.22 -8.71
N GLY A 63 5.57 -13.10 -9.37
CA GLY A 63 5.55 -13.17 -10.84
C GLY A 63 5.20 -11.84 -11.49
N SER A 64 4.20 -11.12 -10.97
CA SER A 64 3.79 -9.80 -11.47
C SER A 64 4.89 -8.75 -11.28
N GLN A 65 5.54 -8.72 -10.11
CA GLN A 65 6.65 -7.79 -9.85
C GLN A 65 7.84 -8.07 -10.78
N LYS A 66 8.16 -9.33 -11.06
CA LYS A 66 9.22 -9.70 -12.04
C LYS A 66 8.89 -9.20 -13.44
N GLY A 67 7.63 -9.32 -13.87
CA GLY A 67 7.19 -8.81 -15.17
C GLY A 67 7.32 -7.30 -15.29
N ILE A 68 6.86 -6.55 -14.29
CA ILE A 68 6.98 -5.08 -14.23
C ILE A 68 8.46 -4.68 -14.19
N PHE A 69 9.27 -5.32 -13.37
CA PHE A 69 10.70 -5.04 -13.27
C PHE A 69 11.41 -5.25 -14.62
N ALA A 70 11.13 -6.38 -15.31
CA ALA A 70 11.72 -6.68 -16.60
C ALA A 70 11.34 -5.64 -17.67
N GLU A 71 10.09 -5.16 -17.66
CA GLU A 71 9.64 -4.14 -18.61
C GLU A 71 10.28 -2.78 -18.32
N CYS A 72 10.30 -2.34 -17.06
CA CYS A 72 10.96 -1.10 -16.67
C CYS A 72 12.48 -1.14 -16.92
N SER A 73 13.11 -2.30 -16.76
CA SER A 73 14.55 -2.47 -17.04
C SER A 73 14.88 -2.34 -18.53
N LYS A 74 13.97 -2.77 -19.42
CA LYS A 74 14.10 -2.56 -20.87
C LYS A 74 13.93 -1.10 -21.27
N ASN A 75 13.05 -0.39 -20.58
CA ASN A 75 12.68 0.99 -20.86
C ASN A 75 12.82 1.86 -19.60
N PRO A 76 14.05 2.21 -19.17
CA PRO A 76 14.28 2.90 -17.89
C PRO A 76 13.60 4.27 -17.76
N GLU A 77 13.33 4.92 -18.89
CA GLU A 77 12.65 6.22 -18.94
C GLU A 77 11.11 6.10 -18.98
N SER A 78 10.58 4.88 -18.98
CA SER A 78 9.14 4.66 -19.03
C SER A 78 8.48 4.95 -17.69
N THR A 79 7.35 5.65 -17.75
CA THR A 79 6.47 5.92 -16.59
C THR A 79 5.18 5.13 -16.65
N VAL A 80 5.07 4.12 -17.53
CA VAL A 80 3.82 3.39 -17.81
C VAL A 80 3.23 2.70 -16.57
N TYR A 81 4.05 2.34 -15.59
CA TYR A 81 3.63 1.73 -14.32
C TYR A 81 3.56 2.73 -13.17
N ASN A 82 3.80 4.02 -13.41
CA ASN A 82 3.56 5.03 -12.39
C ASN A 82 2.06 5.22 -12.21
N ILE A 83 1.61 5.38 -10.99
CA ILE A 83 0.22 5.64 -10.64
C ILE A 83 0.18 7.01 -9.92
N PRO A 84 0.08 8.11 -10.67
CA PRO A 84 0.04 9.44 -10.10
C PRO A 84 -1.35 9.76 -9.55
N PHE A 85 -1.38 10.40 -8.39
CA PHE A 85 -2.57 11.03 -7.82
C PHE A 85 -2.26 12.49 -7.55
N LEU A 86 -3.21 13.35 -7.87
CA LEU A 86 -3.18 14.77 -7.56
C LEU A 86 -4.47 15.15 -6.83
N PHE A 87 -4.33 15.80 -5.68
CA PHE A 87 -5.45 16.26 -4.88
C PHE A 87 -5.34 17.75 -4.67
N GLU A 88 -6.43 18.46 -4.91
CA GLU A 88 -6.61 19.84 -4.47
C GLU A 88 -7.26 19.83 -3.08
N LEU A 89 -6.70 20.58 -2.16
CA LEU A 89 -7.14 20.62 -0.77
C LEU A 89 -7.73 21.98 -0.45
N GLU A 90 -8.63 22.03 0.52
CA GLU A 90 -9.17 23.29 1.02
C GLU A 90 -8.06 24.12 1.70
N ASN A 91 -8.16 25.45 1.58
CA ASN A 91 -7.19 26.39 2.18
C ASN A 91 -7.12 26.35 3.71
N THR A 92 -8.05 25.61 4.35
CA THR A 92 -8.08 25.41 5.80
C THR A 92 -7.17 24.27 6.27
N VAL A 93 -6.62 23.49 5.34
CA VAL A 93 -5.74 22.36 5.67
C VAL A 93 -4.40 22.88 6.17
N ASP A 94 -4.01 22.43 7.35
CA ASP A 94 -2.69 22.65 7.91
C ASP A 94 -1.67 21.73 7.23
N VAL A 95 -0.83 22.31 6.38
CA VAL A 95 0.16 21.60 5.56
C VAL A 95 1.16 20.83 6.43
N GLN A 96 1.56 21.40 7.56
CA GLN A 96 2.50 20.74 8.48
C GLN A 96 1.89 19.46 9.05
N LYS A 97 0.66 19.53 9.56
CA LYS A 97 -0.06 18.36 10.08
C LYS A 97 -0.34 17.32 9.01
N LEU A 98 -0.63 17.76 7.79
CA LEU A 98 -0.80 16.84 6.65
C LEU A 98 0.50 16.10 6.35
N SER A 99 1.63 16.82 6.29
CA SER A 99 2.96 16.24 6.08
C SER A 99 3.30 15.21 7.16
N GLU A 100 3.03 15.53 8.42
CA GLU A 100 3.21 14.61 9.56
C GLU A 100 2.32 13.36 9.45
N ALA A 101 1.06 13.53 9.05
CA ALA A 101 0.12 12.43 8.86
C ALA A 101 0.55 11.51 7.71
N VAL A 102 0.97 12.08 6.57
CA VAL A 102 1.50 11.30 5.43
C VAL A 102 2.78 10.57 5.84
N THR A 103 3.69 11.22 6.54
CA THR A 103 4.90 10.61 7.10
C THR A 103 4.56 9.41 7.98
N ALA A 104 3.66 9.60 8.94
CA ALA A 104 3.24 8.53 9.84
C ALA A 104 2.58 7.37 9.10
N MET A 105 1.68 7.66 8.15
CA MET A 105 0.98 6.67 7.35
C MET A 105 1.95 5.84 6.51
N VAL A 106 2.85 6.48 5.77
CA VAL A 106 3.79 5.78 4.88
C VAL A 106 4.77 4.92 5.70
N ASN A 107 5.32 5.45 6.79
CA ASN A 107 6.26 4.71 7.63
C ASN A 107 5.60 3.56 8.42
N ALA A 108 4.29 3.63 8.70
CA ALA A 108 3.54 2.52 9.27
C ALA A 108 3.34 1.35 8.30
N HIS A 109 3.50 1.59 6.98
CA HIS A 109 3.28 0.61 5.92
C HIS A 109 4.57 0.30 5.16
N SER A 110 5.44 -0.50 5.76
CA SER A 110 6.78 -0.82 5.24
C SER A 110 6.81 -1.31 3.79
N TYR A 111 5.74 -1.91 3.28
CA TYR A 111 5.64 -2.35 1.88
C TYR A 111 5.64 -1.19 0.86
N LEU A 112 5.27 0.03 1.28
CA LEU A 112 5.38 1.23 0.44
C LEU A 112 6.84 1.71 0.30
N LEU A 113 7.70 1.30 1.22
CA LEU A 113 9.10 1.66 1.28
C LEU A 113 10.00 0.47 0.93
N THR A 114 9.62 -0.26 -0.10
CA THR A 114 10.36 -1.44 -0.56
C THR A 114 11.30 -1.06 -1.68
N GLU A 115 12.53 -1.55 -1.62
CA GLU A 115 13.50 -1.50 -2.70
C GLU A 115 13.70 -2.88 -3.33
N VAL A 116 14.03 -2.88 -4.61
CA VAL A 116 14.33 -4.10 -5.38
C VAL A 116 15.81 -4.09 -5.73
N TYR A 117 16.46 -5.22 -5.58
CA TYR A 117 17.89 -5.35 -5.92
C TYR A 117 18.23 -6.79 -6.35
N LEU A 118 19.40 -6.92 -6.99
CA LEU A 118 19.96 -8.22 -7.34
C LEU A 118 20.73 -8.80 -6.15
N SER A 119 20.34 -9.97 -5.69
CA SER A 119 21.06 -10.67 -4.60
C SER A 119 22.40 -11.22 -5.08
N ASP A 120 23.25 -11.61 -4.14
CA ASP A 120 24.54 -12.27 -4.44
C ASP A 120 24.40 -13.59 -5.20
N LYS A 121 23.20 -14.17 -5.16
CA LYS A 121 22.84 -15.38 -5.92
C LYS A 121 22.31 -15.10 -7.33
N GLY A 122 22.29 -13.83 -7.75
CA GLY A 122 21.75 -13.42 -9.05
C GLY A 122 20.22 -13.45 -9.14
N GLU A 123 19.52 -13.45 -8.01
CA GLU A 123 18.05 -13.41 -7.95
C GLU A 123 17.55 -12.00 -7.65
N MET A 124 16.51 -11.57 -8.35
CA MET A 124 15.83 -10.32 -8.02
C MET A 124 14.99 -10.50 -6.76
N VAL A 125 15.30 -9.71 -5.77
CA VAL A 125 14.69 -9.76 -4.43
C VAL A 125 14.26 -8.35 -4.00
N GLN A 126 13.45 -8.28 -2.96
CA GLN A 126 12.96 -7.04 -2.37
C GLN A 126 13.16 -7.04 -0.86
N ARG A 127 13.39 -5.86 -0.30
CA ARG A 127 13.44 -5.65 1.16
C ARG A 127 12.85 -4.28 1.52
N PRO A 128 12.35 -4.10 2.74
CA PRO A 128 12.00 -2.78 3.24
C PRO A 128 13.22 -1.84 3.23
N CYS A 129 13.02 -0.58 2.85
CA CYS A 129 14.05 0.46 3.03
C CYS A 129 14.22 0.76 4.52
N GLU A 130 15.44 1.03 4.94
CA GLU A 130 15.74 1.39 6.33
C GLU A 130 15.44 2.86 6.64
N ASP A 131 15.39 3.70 5.61
CA ASP A 131 15.19 5.13 5.76
C ASP A 131 13.75 5.52 6.08
N THR A 132 13.57 6.54 6.90
CA THR A 132 12.28 7.17 7.15
C THR A 132 11.82 7.96 5.92
N PHE A 133 10.56 7.81 5.55
CA PHE A 133 9.93 8.60 4.51
C PHE A 133 9.47 9.95 5.09
N ILE A 134 9.76 11.02 4.36
CA ILE A 134 9.25 12.36 4.63
C ILE A 134 8.79 12.94 3.28
N PRO A 135 7.54 13.43 3.16
CA PRO A 135 7.08 14.08 1.93
C PRO A 135 7.83 15.39 1.70
N GLU A 136 8.02 15.73 0.46
CA GLU A 136 8.61 17.01 0.08
C GLU A 136 7.52 18.09 0.06
N VAL A 137 7.75 19.21 0.75
CA VAL A 137 6.85 20.37 0.72
C VAL A 137 7.51 21.45 -0.12
N ILE A 138 6.81 21.90 -1.17
CA ILE A 138 7.31 22.89 -2.13
C ILE A 138 6.36 24.09 -2.13
N GLU A 139 6.88 25.27 -1.82
CA GLU A 139 6.17 26.52 -2.04
C GLU A 139 6.33 26.95 -3.49
N THR A 140 5.22 27.26 -4.15
CA THR A 140 5.24 27.62 -5.57
C THR A 140 4.15 28.63 -5.93
N THR A 141 4.30 29.30 -7.04
CA THR A 141 3.27 30.15 -7.64
C THR A 141 2.42 29.36 -8.63
N ASN A 142 1.20 29.85 -8.95
CA ASN A 142 0.34 29.20 -9.94
C ASN A 142 1.03 29.00 -11.31
N ALA A 143 1.86 29.95 -11.74
CA ALA A 143 2.60 29.83 -13.00
C ALA A 143 3.68 28.73 -12.97
N GLN A 144 4.34 28.58 -11.84
CA GLN A 144 5.37 27.53 -11.65
C GLN A 144 4.72 26.16 -11.40
N PHE A 145 3.51 26.13 -10.82
CA PHE A 145 2.80 24.88 -10.53
C PHE A 145 2.52 24.08 -11.79
N GLU A 146 2.13 24.71 -12.90
CA GLU A 146 1.89 23.99 -14.17
C GLU A 146 3.16 23.33 -14.72
N THR A 147 4.32 23.98 -14.55
CA THR A 147 5.62 23.36 -14.90
C THR A 147 5.95 22.20 -13.97
N LEU A 148 5.83 22.43 -12.67
CA LEU A 148 6.09 21.43 -11.63
C LEU A 148 5.20 20.18 -11.80
N LYS A 149 3.93 20.39 -12.13
CA LYS A 149 2.96 19.30 -12.36
C LYS A 149 3.41 18.35 -13.48
N ASN A 150 3.99 18.89 -14.55
CA ASN A 150 4.53 18.07 -15.64
C ASN A 150 5.78 17.26 -15.22
N GLU A 151 6.51 17.74 -14.22
CA GLU A 151 7.71 17.10 -13.69
C GLU A 151 7.41 16.09 -12.55
N LEU A 152 6.18 16.06 -12.03
CA LEU A 152 5.82 15.16 -10.94
C LEU A 152 5.92 13.68 -11.34
N VAL A 153 5.62 13.36 -12.61
CA VAL A 153 5.63 11.99 -13.12
C VAL A 153 6.94 11.76 -13.85
N HIS A 154 7.89 11.13 -13.19
CA HIS A 154 9.16 10.73 -13.76
C HIS A 154 9.49 9.28 -13.34
N PRO A 155 10.38 8.57 -14.07
CA PRO A 155 10.69 7.18 -13.80
C PRO A 155 11.19 6.95 -12.38
N PHE A 156 10.91 5.78 -11.83
CA PHE A 156 11.52 5.29 -10.61
C PHE A 156 12.81 4.54 -10.91
N LYS A 157 13.85 4.76 -10.13
CA LYS A 157 15.08 3.96 -10.15
C LYS A 157 14.84 2.69 -9.32
N LEU A 158 14.46 1.60 -9.98
CA LEU A 158 14.02 0.37 -9.32
C LEU A 158 15.08 -0.24 -8.40
N GLU A 159 16.36 -0.13 -8.77
CA GLU A 159 17.48 -0.75 -8.04
C GLU A 159 18.03 0.08 -6.87
N LYS A 160 17.63 1.34 -6.74
CA LYS A 160 18.23 2.27 -5.78
C LYS A 160 17.23 3.21 -5.12
N GLY A 161 15.96 2.97 -5.24
CA GLY A 161 15.02 3.96 -4.81
C GLY A 161 13.73 3.41 -4.26
N ARG A 162 13.11 4.23 -3.44
CA ARG A 162 11.74 4.02 -3.00
C ARG A 162 10.82 4.11 -4.20
N LEU A 163 9.86 3.20 -4.28
CA LEU A 163 8.85 3.19 -5.34
C LEU A 163 7.62 4.03 -4.97
N PHE A 164 7.80 4.96 -4.04
CA PHE A 164 6.77 5.88 -3.55
C PHE A 164 7.33 7.29 -3.39
N ARG A 165 6.56 8.31 -3.81
CA ARG A 165 6.86 9.73 -3.66
C ARG A 165 5.62 10.47 -3.22
N ALA A 166 5.76 11.53 -2.42
CA ALA A 166 4.73 12.53 -2.13
C ALA A 166 5.36 13.92 -2.10
N ARG A 167 4.69 14.86 -2.74
CA ARG A 167 5.04 16.29 -2.79
C ARG A 167 3.82 17.13 -2.51
#